data_a41d6c7369ffb1066ef23f9217890d9e
#
_entry.id   a41d6c7369ffb1066ef23f9217890d9e
#
_cell.length_a   1.000
_cell.length_b   1.000
_cell.length_c   1.000
_cell.angle_alpha   90.00
_cell.angle_beta   90.00
_cell.angle_gamma   90.00
#
_symmetry.space_group_name_H-M   'P 1'
#
loop_
_entity.id
_entity.type
_entity.pdbx_description
1 polymer ?
#
loop_
_entity_poly.entity_id
_entity_poly.type
_entity_poly.pdbx_seq_one_letter_code
_entity_poly.pdbx_strand_id
1 'polypeptide(L)' 'MAHIVANKDKLLLRIKKIKGQILALEKALEDEKDCFKVLQQISAARGAITSLMAEVLDGHIKEHLGNSVS' A
#
# COMPACT_ATOMS: atom_id res chain seq x y z
N MET A 1 6.49 14.05 9.44
CA MET A 1 6.95 14.06 8.04
C MET A 1 8.37 13.55 7.87
N ALA A 2 9.21 13.65 8.88
CA ALA A 2 10.58 13.11 8.81
C ALA A 2 10.60 11.60 8.54
N HIS A 3 9.67 10.84 9.12
CA HIS A 3 9.61 9.39 8.90
C HIS A 3 9.27 9.04 7.45
N ILE A 4 8.48 9.88 6.78
CA ILE A 4 8.14 9.65 5.36
C ILE A 4 9.37 9.89 4.50
N VAL A 5 10.15 10.93 4.81
CA VAL A 5 11.39 11.21 4.08
C VAL A 5 12.40 10.07 4.31
N ALA A 6 12.57 9.64 5.56
CA ALA A 6 13.53 8.60 5.92
C ALA A 6 13.18 7.24 5.29
N ASN A 7 11.88 6.96 5.11
CA ASN A 7 11.41 5.69 4.57
C ASN A 7 10.87 5.82 3.13
N LYS A 8 11.21 6.90 2.47
CA LYS A 8 10.68 7.23 1.15
C LYS A 8 10.86 6.09 0.15
N ASP A 9 12.06 5.55 0.05
CA ASP A 9 12.34 4.51 -0.93
C ASP A 9 11.55 3.24 -0.66
N LYS A 10 11.42 2.87 0.60
CA LYS A 10 10.65 1.70 1.00
C LYS A 10 9.17 1.89 0.68
N LEU A 11 8.63 3.05 0.99
CA LEU A 11 7.23 3.37 0.71
C LEU A 11 6.97 3.43 -0.79
N LEU A 12 7.90 3.98 -1.56
CA LEU A 12 7.78 4.01 -3.01
C LEU A 12 7.79 2.62 -3.63
N LEU A 13 8.60 1.70 -3.08
CA LEU A 13 8.60 0.31 -3.54
C LEU A 13 7.24 -0.34 -3.30
N ARG A 14 6.63 -0.08 -2.16
CA ARG A 14 5.29 -0.59 -1.86
C ARG A 14 4.26 -0.03 -2.83
N ILE A 15 4.35 1.26 -3.13
CA ILE A 15 3.44 1.91 -4.07
C ILE A 15 3.60 1.32 -5.47
N LYS A 16 4.82 1.07 -5.91
CA LYS A 16 5.07 0.46 -7.21
C LYS A 16 4.45 -0.92 -7.30
N LYS A 17 4.54 -1.69 -6.21
CA LYS A 17 3.93 -3.01 -6.15
C LYS A 17 2.40 -2.91 -6.24
N ILE A 18 1.81 -1.96 -5.53
CA ILE A 18 0.36 -1.73 -5.58
C ILE A 18 -0.07 -1.32 -6.99
N LYS A 19 0.70 -0.44 -7.63
CA LYS A 19 0.41 -0.05 -9.02
C LYS A 19 0.39 -1.26 -9.94
N GLY A 20 1.37 -2.17 -9.77
CA GLY A 20 1.40 -3.40 -10.55
C GLY A 20 0.17 -4.27 -10.32
N GLN A 21 -0.30 -4.36 -9.08
CA GLN A 21 -1.51 -5.10 -8.76
C GLN A 21 -2.75 -4.47 -9.38
N ILE A 22 -2.82 -3.14 -9.41
CA ILE A 22 -3.94 -2.44 -10.04
C ILE A 22 -3.93 -2.66 -11.55
N LEU A 23 -2.76 -2.62 -12.18
CA LEU A 23 -2.64 -2.90 -13.61
C LEU A 23 -3.05 -4.34 -13.93
N ALA A 24 -2.69 -5.29 -13.08
CA ALA A 24 -3.09 -6.68 -13.26
C ALA A 24 -4.60 -6.84 -13.12
N LEU A 25 -5.21 -6.12 -12.19
CA LEU A 25 -6.66 -6.12 -12.01
C LEU A 25 -7.37 -5.55 -13.25
N GLU A 26 -6.85 -4.44 -13.77
CA GLU A 26 -7.40 -3.83 -14.97
C GLU A 26 -7.37 -4.81 -16.14
N LYS A 27 -6.22 -5.48 -16.31
CA LYS A 27 -6.08 -6.47 -17.38
C LYS A 27 -7.02 -7.66 -17.19
N ALA A 28 -7.20 -8.10 -15.95
CA ALA A 28 -8.09 -9.20 -15.65
C ALA A 28 -9.53 -8.88 -16.05
N LEU A 29 -9.97 -7.64 -15.80
CA LEU A 29 -11.30 -7.19 -16.20
C LEU A 29 -11.41 -7.07 -17.71
N GLU A 30 -10.39 -6.53 -18.38
CA GLU A 30 -10.37 -6.41 -19.83
C GLU A 30 -10.40 -7.78 -20.51
N ASP A 31 -9.70 -8.76 -19.95
CA ASP A 31 -9.62 -10.11 -20.47
C ASP A 31 -10.79 -10.99 -20.05
N GLU A 32 -11.74 -10.43 -19.33
CA GLU A 32 -12.93 -11.12 -18.85
C GLU A 32 -12.61 -12.39 -18.06
N LYS A 33 -11.61 -12.28 -17.17
CA LYS A 33 -11.26 -13.37 -16.26
C LYS A 33 -12.43 -13.68 -15.35
N ASP A 34 -12.45 -14.91 -14.80
CA ASP A 34 -13.56 -15.28 -13.95
C ASP A 34 -13.63 -14.38 -12.70
N CYS A 35 -14.86 -14.22 -12.23
CA CYS A 35 -15.19 -13.30 -11.13
C CYS A 35 -14.37 -13.59 -9.87
N PHE A 36 -14.12 -14.86 -9.57
CA PHE A 36 -13.37 -15.24 -8.38
C PHE A 36 -11.94 -14.74 -8.43
N LYS A 37 -11.30 -14.85 -9.60
CA LYS A 37 -9.93 -14.35 -9.76
C LYS A 37 -9.86 -12.84 -9.64
N VAL A 38 -10.85 -12.15 -10.19
CA VAL A 38 -10.94 -10.70 -10.07
C VAL A 38 -11.07 -10.31 -8.60
N LEU A 39 -11.94 -10.98 -7.85
CA LEU A 39 -12.11 -10.73 -6.42
C LEU A 39 -10.84 -10.99 -5.63
N GLN A 40 -10.09 -12.04 -5.97
CA GLN A 40 -8.81 -12.32 -5.32
C GLN A 40 -7.81 -11.18 -5.55
N GLN A 41 -7.78 -10.64 -6.76
CA GLN A 41 -6.86 -9.53 -7.08
C GLN A 41 -7.26 -8.24 -6.37
N ILE A 42 -8.55 -7.99 -6.26
CA ILE A 42 -9.05 -6.83 -5.49
C ILE A 42 -8.65 -6.99 -4.03
N SER A 43 -8.84 -8.18 -3.47
CA SER A 43 -8.50 -8.44 -2.08
C SER A 43 -7.01 -8.26 -1.81
N ALA A 44 -6.17 -8.73 -2.74
CA ALA A 44 -4.71 -8.56 -2.62
C ALA A 44 -4.32 -7.08 -2.66
N ALA A 45 -4.90 -6.31 -3.57
CA ALA A 45 -4.63 -4.87 -3.67
C ALA A 45 -5.08 -4.14 -2.42
N ARG A 46 -6.25 -4.49 -1.91
CA ARG A 46 -6.78 -3.92 -0.68
C ARG A 46 -5.86 -4.17 0.50
N GLY A 47 -5.38 -5.42 0.63
CA GLY A 47 -4.45 -5.79 1.70
C GLY A 47 -3.14 -5.01 1.62
N ALA A 48 -2.62 -4.83 0.40
CA ALA A 48 -1.39 -4.08 0.19
C ALA A 48 -1.57 -2.61 0.56
N ILE A 49 -2.71 -2.02 0.21
CA ILE A 49 -3.02 -0.62 0.55
C ILE A 49 -3.19 -0.48 2.07
N THR A 50 -3.87 -1.42 2.70
CA THR A 50 -4.05 -1.42 4.15
C THR A 50 -2.70 -1.50 4.87
N SER A 51 -1.78 -2.35 4.37
CA SER A 51 -0.43 -2.45 4.93
C SER A 51 0.35 -1.15 4.77
N LEU A 52 0.22 -0.51 3.61
CA LEU A 52 0.87 0.77 3.36
C LEU A 52 0.36 1.82 4.35
N MET A 53 -0.96 1.90 4.51
CA MET A 53 -1.58 2.85 5.44
C MET A 53 -1.10 2.61 6.87
N ALA A 54 -1.06 1.35 7.29
CA ALA A 54 -0.61 1.00 8.64
C ALA A 54 0.84 1.40 8.86
N GLU A 55 1.69 1.22 7.87
CA GLU A 55 3.10 1.58 7.98
C GLU A 55 3.29 3.09 8.07
N VAL A 56 2.57 3.84 7.24
CA VAL A 56 2.63 5.31 7.28
C VAL A 56 2.09 5.83 8.61
N LEU A 57 0.96 5.27 9.06
CA LEU A 57 0.35 5.67 10.32
C LEU A 57 1.25 5.35 11.51
N ASP A 58 1.83 4.16 11.54
CA ASP A 58 2.74 3.76 12.60
C ASP A 58 3.94 4.69 12.69
N GLY A 59 4.55 5.01 11.57
CA GLY A 59 5.65 5.96 11.52
C GLY A 59 5.24 7.35 11.99
N HIS A 60 4.06 7.80 11.59
CA HIS A 60 3.53 9.09 12.00
C HIS A 60 3.32 9.15 13.51
N ILE A 61 2.73 8.11 14.09
CA ILE A 61 2.50 8.03 15.53
C ILE A 61 3.81 8.03 16.28
N LYS A 62 4.77 7.23 15.88
CA LYS A 62 6.07 7.15 16.53
C LYS A 62 6.80 8.49 16.52
N GLU A 63 6.79 9.16 15.37
CA GLU A 63 7.44 10.46 15.24
C GLU A 63 6.76 11.50 16.13
N HIS A 64 5.43 11.51 16.11
CA HIS A 64 4.65 12.47 16.87
C HIS A 64 4.81 12.27 18.37
N LEU A 65 4.68 11.01 18.83
CA LEU A 65 4.84 10.69 20.26
C LEU A 65 6.27 10.92 20.73
N GLY A 66 7.25 10.59 19.90
CA GLY A 66 8.65 10.83 20.22
C GLY A 66 8.92 12.30 20.46
N ASN A 67 8.35 13.15 19.61
CA ASN A 67 8.50 14.60 19.76
C ASN A 67 7.75 15.14 20.97
N SER A 68 6.64 14.51 21.32
CA SER A 68 5.82 14.93 22.44
C SER A 68 6.44 14.56 23.79
N VAL A 69 7.18 13.48 23.82
CA VAL A 69 7.74 12.93 25.07
C VAL A 69 9.07 13.62 25.44
N SER A 70 9.76 14.12 24.46
CA SER A 70 11.03 14.80 24.75
C SER A 70 10.79 16.14 25.44
#